data_ecab5ae2865c557d8ff845b278ed3710
#
_entry.id   ecab5ae2865c557d8ff845b278ed3710
#
_cell.length_a   1.000
_cell.length_b   1.000
_cell.length_c   1.000
_cell.angle_alpha   90.00
_cell.angle_beta   90.00
_cell.angle_gamma   90.00
#
_symmetry.space_group_name_H-M   'P 1'
#
loop_
_entity.id
_entity.type
_entity.pdbx_description
1 polymer ?
#
loop_
_entity_poly.entity_id
_entity_poly.type
_entity_poly.pdbx_seq_one_letter_code
_entity_poly.pdbx_strand_id
1 'polypeptide(L)'
;GSDQFNSGAQHFLYQNQVAIWSGASWHSGLPGQWLNRQGHGFNILAVQNAGWEHVKKLDIGLDASLFNQVNITFDYFRDYRDRILMKRASFGKLLGYWGSTPWSNIGEVLNTGFEVSVNWKKQFGKDWQVDFRGNFTYNRNEYKFSDEPNYPYVWQTETNKPLNRLTGYVAEGLFSSQEEINNWPDQTQLGSKPMPGDIKYRDIDGDGAI
;
A
#
# COMPACT_ATOMS: atom_id res chain seq x y z
N GLY A 1 12.65 -1.16 15.21
CA GLY A 1 11.75 -2.26 15.25
C GLY A 1 10.50 -2.16 16.09
N SER A 2 10.15 -1.02 16.73
CA SER A 2 8.91 -0.92 17.53
C SER A 2 7.64 -0.82 16.67
N ASP A 3 7.76 -0.42 15.41
CA ASP A 3 6.62 -0.12 14.55
C ASP A 3 5.88 -1.37 14.03
N GLN A 4 6.57 -2.50 14.02
CA GLN A 4 5.99 -3.76 13.58
C GLN A 4 4.77 -4.18 14.44
N PHE A 5 4.75 -3.83 15.72
CA PHE A 5 3.64 -4.13 16.63
C PHE A 5 2.56 -3.04 16.67
N ASN A 6 2.84 -1.85 16.15
CA ASN A 6 1.87 -0.76 16.07
C ASN A 6 0.98 -0.81 14.81
N SER A 7 1.27 -1.70 13.88
CA SER A 7 0.51 -1.82 12.62
C SER A 7 -0.87 -2.49 12.76
N GLY A 8 -1.46 -2.49 13.95
CA GLY A 8 -2.72 -3.16 14.24
C GLY A 8 -2.58 -4.67 14.45
N ALA A 9 -1.35 -5.19 14.50
CA ALA A 9 -1.08 -6.55 14.92
C ALA A 9 -1.33 -6.69 16.42
N GLN A 10 -2.05 -7.72 16.79
CA GLN A 10 -2.38 -7.98 18.18
C GLN A 10 -1.17 -8.50 18.97
N HIS A 11 -1.18 -8.28 20.28
CA HIS A 11 -0.23 -8.91 21.18
C HIS A 11 -0.33 -10.45 21.11
N PHE A 12 0.76 -11.16 21.39
CA PHE A 12 0.81 -12.64 21.42
C PHE A 12 0.53 -13.31 20.07
N LEU A 13 1.10 -12.79 19.01
CA LEU A 13 0.98 -13.35 17.66
C LEU A 13 1.43 -14.81 17.53
N TYR A 14 2.22 -15.31 18.46
CA TYR A 14 2.71 -16.70 18.51
C TYR A 14 1.69 -17.68 19.10
N GLN A 15 0.52 -17.19 19.55
CA GLN A 15 -0.55 -18.01 20.13
C GLN A 15 -1.79 -18.00 19.25
N ASN A 16 -2.41 -19.16 19.08
CA ASN A 16 -3.75 -19.24 18.54
C ASN A 16 -4.75 -18.65 19.53
N GLN A 17 -5.59 -17.75 19.07
CA GLN A 17 -6.69 -17.23 19.86
C GLN A 17 -8.01 -17.83 19.35
N VAL A 18 -8.68 -18.54 20.24
CA VAL A 18 -10.00 -19.13 19.96
C VAL A 18 -11.08 -18.22 20.55
N ALA A 19 -12.00 -17.80 19.72
CA ALA A 19 -13.18 -17.09 20.18
C ALA A 19 -14.31 -18.08 20.44
N ILE A 20 -14.87 -18.00 21.63
CA ILE A 20 -16.03 -18.74 22.04
C ILE A 20 -17.26 -17.99 21.50
N TRP A 21 -18.22 -18.69 20.92
CA TRP A 21 -19.46 -18.12 20.37
C TRP A 21 -19.29 -17.23 19.12
N SER A 22 -18.23 -17.41 18.36
CA SER A 22 -17.96 -16.62 17.14
C SER A 22 -17.77 -17.44 15.88
N GLY A 23 -17.87 -18.75 15.97
CA GLY A 23 -17.82 -19.64 14.82
C GLY A 23 -19.14 -19.72 14.07
N ALA A 24 -19.15 -20.52 12.99
CA ALA A 24 -20.37 -20.78 12.24
C ALA A 24 -21.48 -21.30 13.17
N SER A 25 -22.66 -20.75 13.03
CA SER A 25 -23.84 -21.25 13.71
C SER A 25 -24.53 -22.34 12.89
N TRP A 26 -25.09 -23.32 13.57
CA TRP A 26 -25.94 -24.33 12.94
C TRP A 26 -27.22 -24.51 13.72
N HIS A 27 -28.25 -24.97 13.04
CA HIS A 27 -29.54 -25.28 13.63
C HIS A 27 -29.64 -26.77 13.83
N SER A 28 -30.01 -27.19 15.02
CA SER A 28 -30.29 -28.57 15.38
C SER A 28 -31.67 -28.70 16.02
N GLY A 29 -32.38 -29.77 15.79
CA GLY A 29 -33.71 -30.04 16.34
C GLY A 29 -34.73 -30.47 15.29
N LEU A 30 -35.97 -30.68 15.74
CA LEU A 30 -37.08 -31.03 14.87
C LEU A 30 -37.64 -29.77 14.17
N PRO A 31 -38.32 -29.90 13.01
CA PRO A 31 -39.02 -28.80 12.38
C PRO A 31 -39.95 -28.08 13.38
N GLY A 32 -39.76 -26.78 13.52
CA GLY A 32 -40.48 -25.93 14.47
C GLY A 32 -39.88 -25.85 15.88
N GLN A 33 -38.84 -26.63 16.20
CA GLN A 33 -38.10 -26.59 17.46
C GLN A 33 -36.61 -26.47 17.25
N TRP A 34 -36.21 -25.53 16.44
CA TRP A 34 -34.79 -25.30 16.08
C TRP A 34 -34.02 -24.72 17.26
N LEU A 35 -32.96 -25.40 17.68
CA LEU A 35 -31.96 -24.90 18.59
C LEU A 35 -30.81 -24.30 17.78
N ASN A 36 -30.59 -23.00 17.92
CA ASN A 36 -29.43 -22.37 17.37
C ASN A 36 -28.19 -22.69 18.21
N ARG A 37 -27.20 -23.33 17.61
CA ARG A 37 -25.93 -23.68 18.23
C ARG A 37 -24.83 -22.85 17.59
N GLN A 38 -24.12 -22.12 18.42
CA GLN A 38 -22.99 -21.33 18.02
C GLN A 38 -21.68 -22.10 18.24
N GLY A 39 -20.84 -22.16 17.23
CA GLY A 39 -19.56 -22.85 17.31
C GLY A 39 -18.46 -21.96 17.87
N HIS A 40 -17.26 -22.52 17.87
CA HIS A 40 -16.03 -21.80 18.19
C HIS A 40 -15.31 -21.46 16.89
N GLY A 41 -14.61 -20.35 16.84
CA GLY A 41 -13.81 -19.92 15.71
C GLY A 41 -12.43 -19.45 16.16
N PHE A 42 -11.50 -19.44 15.24
CA PHE A 42 -10.19 -18.81 15.47
C PHE A 42 -10.28 -17.32 15.19
N ASN A 43 -9.93 -16.49 16.17
CA ASN A 43 -9.75 -15.05 15.98
C ASN A 43 -8.40 -14.78 15.33
N ILE A 44 -7.37 -15.48 15.78
CA ILE A 44 -6.00 -15.32 15.32
C ILE A 44 -5.38 -16.69 15.20
N LEU A 45 -4.74 -16.91 14.06
CA LEU A 45 -3.84 -18.04 13.87
C LEU A 45 -2.43 -17.64 14.28
N ALA A 46 -1.78 -18.51 15.04
CA ALA A 46 -0.41 -18.30 15.46
C ALA A 46 0.53 -18.09 14.26
N VAL A 47 1.36 -17.08 14.37
CA VAL A 47 2.47 -16.86 13.44
C VAL A 47 3.64 -17.73 13.90
N GLN A 48 3.90 -18.82 13.17
CA GLN A 48 4.89 -19.81 13.58
C GLN A 48 6.31 -19.25 13.70
N ASN A 49 6.67 -18.29 12.85
CA ASN A 49 7.97 -17.68 12.77
C ASN A 49 7.89 -16.16 12.99
N ALA A 50 7.11 -15.73 13.99
CA ALA A 50 7.04 -14.31 14.33
C ALA A 50 8.45 -13.80 14.71
N GLY A 51 8.92 -12.81 14.00
CA GLY A 51 10.24 -12.23 14.18
C GLY A 51 10.25 -10.76 13.83
N TRP A 52 11.40 -10.13 14.04
CA TRP A 52 11.59 -8.74 13.67
C TRP A 52 11.80 -8.59 12.16
N GLU A 53 11.39 -7.48 11.63
CA GLU A 53 11.79 -7.06 10.29
C GLU A 53 13.30 -6.77 10.25
N HIS A 54 13.90 -6.98 9.10
CA HIS A 54 15.30 -6.65 8.87
C HIS A 54 15.40 -5.48 7.90
N VAL A 55 16.34 -4.58 8.16
CA VAL A 55 16.65 -3.47 7.25
C VAL A 55 18.12 -3.53 6.89
N LYS A 56 18.40 -3.58 5.60
CA LYS A 56 19.73 -3.46 5.02
C LYS A 56 19.85 -2.07 4.43
N LYS A 57 20.71 -1.23 5.00
CA LYS A 57 20.92 0.15 4.60
C LYS A 57 22.25 0.30 3.90
N LEU A 58 22.23 1.01 2.78
CA LEU A 58 23.39 1.54 2.11
C LEU A 58 23.24 3.03 2.01
N ASP A 59 24.24 3.78 2.45
CA ASP A 59 24.31 5.22 2.38
C ASP A 59 25.69 5.63 1.88
N ILE A 60 25.74 6.45 0.83
CA ILE A 60 26.97 6.90 0.20
C ILE A 60 26.89 8.42 0.04
N GLY A 61 27.65 9.13 0.87
CA GLY A 61 27.72 10.59 0.86
C GLY A 61 28.99 11.12 0.20
N LEU A 62 28.87 12.29 -0.41
CA LEU A 62 29.96 13.07 -0.96
C LEU A 62 29.80 14.54 -0.58
N ASP A 63 30.77 15.09 0.09
CA ASP A 63 30.88 16.51 0.38
C ASP A 63 31.98 17.15 -0.47
N ALA A 64 31.65 18.23 -1.16
CA ALA A 64 32.58 18.98 -1.97
C ALA A 64 32.51 20.48 -1.69
N SER A 65 33.67 21.11 -1.48
CA SER A 65 33.80 22.55 -1.35
C SER A 65 34.59 23.12 -2.54
N LEU A 66 33.96 23.96 -3.34
CA LEU A 66 34.53 24.49 -4.56
C LEU A 66 34.78 26.01 -4.40
N PHE A 67 35.98 26.45 -4.74
CA PHE A 67 36.39 27.88 -4.76
C PHE A 67 36.15 28.61 -3.45
N ASN A 68 36.07 27.94 -2.30
CA ASN A 68 35.64 28.50 -1.00
C ASN A 68 34.30 29.25 -1.03
N GLN A 69 33.48 29.04 -2.04
CA GLN A 69 32.21 29.75 -2.24
C GLN A 69 31.01 28.77 -2.38
N VAL A 70 31.23 27.61 -2.89
CA VAL A 70 30.16 26.61 -3.14
C VAL A 70 30.44 25.36 -2.33
N ASN A 71 29.50 24.99 -1.47
CA ASN A 71 29.50 23.71 -0.78
C ASN A 71 28.35 22.86 -1.34
N ILE A 72 28.67 21.66 -1.75
CA ILE A 72 27.74 20.68 -2.29
C ILE A 72 27.82 19.43 -1.43
N THR A 73 26.68 18.97 -0.95
CA THR A 73 26.53 17.66 -0.31
C THR A 73 25.63 16.82 -1.21
N PHE A 74 26.05 15.62 -1.51
CA PHE A 74 25.29 14.63 -2.25
C PHE A 74 25.25 13.34 -1.46
N ASP A 75 24.06 12.79 -1.22
CA ASP A 75 23.84 11.52 -0.54
C ASP A 75 22.99 10.62 -1.40
N TYR A 76 23.43 9.39 -1.61
CA TYR A 76 22.65 8.30 -2.20
C TYR A 76 22.31 7.30 -1.13
N PHE A 77 21.04 6.93 -0.99
CA PHE A 77 20.60 5.93 -0.03
C PHE A 77 19.81 4.81 -0.69
N ARG A 78 19.94 3.61 -0.11
CA ARG A 78 19.17 2.44 -0.48
C ARG A 78 18.87 1.61 0.75
N ASP A 79 17.59 1.54 1.12
CA ASP A 79 17.08 0.79 2.24
C ASP A 79 16.27 -0.40 1.72
N TYR A 80 16.75 -1.61 1.93
CA TYR A 80 15.99 -2.82 1.65
C TYR A 80 15.49 -3.41 2.96
N ARG A 81 14.17 -3.49 3.08
CA ARG A 81 13.47 -3.99 4.27
C ARG A 81 12.81 -5.30 3.91
N ASP A 82 13.14 -6.36 4.64
CA ASP A 82 12.56 -7.70 4.48
C ASP A 82 11.90 -8.18 5.77
N ARG A 83 11.13 -9.27 5.69
CA ARG A 83 10.40 -9.88 6.80
C ARG A 83 9.41 -8.93 7.47
N ILE A 84 8.80 -8.04 6.72
CA ILE A 84 7.74 -7.17 7.23
C ILE A 84 6.53 -8.04 7.58
N LEU A 85 6.00 -7.84 8.79
CA LEU A 85 4.80 -8.54 9.24
C LEU A 85 3.58 -8.02 8.47
N MET A 86 2.92 -8.91 7.73
CA MET A 86 1.74 -8.56 6.95
C MET A 86 0.69 -9.68 6.97
N LYS A 87 -0.55 -9.32 6.67
CA LYS A 87 -1.63 -10.30 6.50
C LYS A 87 -1.45 -11.07 5.20
N ARG A 88 -1.70 -12.39 5.26
CA ARG A 88 -1.66 -13.27 4.10
C ARG A 88 -2.87 -13.04 3.21
N ALA A 89 -2.74 -12.23 2.16
CA ALA A 89 -3.84 -11.96 1.23
C ALA A 89 -4.15 -13.15 0.30
N SER A 90 -3.14 -13.97 -0.01
CA SER A 90 -3.29 -15.21 -0.78
C SER A 90 -3.94 -16.36 -0.01
N PHE A 91 -4.22 -16.17 1.28
CA PHE A 91 -4.82 -17.23 2.11
C PHE A 91 -6.30 -17.42 1.78
N GLY A 92 -6.65 -18.62 1.32
CA GLY A 92 -8.00 -18.93 0.86
C GLY A 92 -9.04 -18.94 1.98
N LYS A 93 -10.07 -18.11 1.85
CA LYS A 93 -11.21 -18.05 2.79
C LYS A 93 -11.99 -19.36 2.88
N LEU A 94 -11.86 -20.25 1.89
CA LEU A 94 -12.47 -21.58 1.83
C LEU A 94 -12.00 -22.52 2.96
N LEU A 95 -10.89 -22.19 3.62
CA LEU A 95 -10.38 -22.98 4.76
C LEU A 95 -11.18 -22.77 6.05
N GLY A 96 -12.28 -22.02 6.02
CA GLY A 96 -13.19 -21.86 7.17
C GLY A 96 -12.77 -20.84 8.19
N TYR A 97 -11.73 -20.06 7.92
CA TYR A 97 -11.29 -18.98 8.81
C TYR A 97 -12.06 -17.69 8.49
N TRP A 98 -13.26 -17.58 9.05
CA TRP A 98 -14.14 -16.43 8.88
C TRP A 98 -13.65 -15.27 9.73
N GLY A 99 -12.88 -14.37 9.15
CA GLY A 99 -12.55 -13.10 9.77
C GLY A 99 -11.10 -12.87 10.18
N SER A 100 -10.25 -13.90 10.26
CA SER A 100 -8.85 -13.68 10.57
C SER A 100 -7.91 -14.26 9.52
N THR A 101 -7.44 -13.40 8.65
CA THR A 101 -6.32 -13.72 7.76
C THR A 101 -5.04 -13.87 8.61
N PRO A 102 -4.31 -14.99 8.49
CA PRO A 102 -3.09 -15.17 9.27
C PRO A 102 -2.04 -14.13 8.91
N TRP A 103 -1.23 -13.77 9.91
CA TRP A 103 -0.09 -12.89 9.73
C TRP A 103 1.16 -13.71 9.38
N SER A 104 2.09 -13.11 8.65
CA SER A 104 3.40 -13.71 8.36
C SER A 104 4.45 -12.64 8.10
N ASN A 105 5.70 -12.92 8.44
CA ASN A 105 6.85 -12.06 8.18
C ASN A 105 7.40 -12.31 6.77
N ILE A 106 6.74 -11.80 5.75
CA ILE A 106 7.04 -12.08 4.35
C ILE A 106 7.15 -10.84 3.46
N GLY A 107 6.69 -9.68 3.93
CA GLY A 107 6.70 -8.46 3.13
C GLY A 107 8.13 -7.96 2.87
N GLU A 108 8.34 -7.41 1.68
CA GLU A 108 9.59 -6.81 1.27
C GLU A 108 9.36 -5.45 0.62
N VAL A 109 10.16 -4.47 1.02
CA VAL A 109 10.08 -3.09 0.53
C VAL A 109 11.48 -2.59 0.22
N LEU A 110 11.61 -1.93 -0.90
CA LEU A 110 12.81 -1.22 -1.30
C LEU A 110 12.53 0.29 -1.29
N ASN A 111 13.40 1.05 -0.65
CA ASN A 111 13.43 2.50 -0.70
C ASN A 111 14.78 2.95 -1.22
N THR A 112 14.78 3.74 -2.31
CA THR A 112 16.00 4.28 -2.91
C THR A 112 15.82 5.73 -3.24
N GLY A 113 16.89 6.50 -3.08
CA GLY A 113 16.82 7.90 -3.43
C GLY A 113 18.18 8.58 -3.36
N PHE A 114 18.15 9.88 -3.61
CA PHE A 114 19.30 10.73 -3.44
C PHE A 114 18.90 12.12 -2.93
N GLU A 115 19.81 12.73 -2.24
CA GLU A 115 19.66 14.10 -1.71
C GLU A 115 20.82 14.95 -2.21
N VAL A 116 20.54 16.19 -2.56
CA VAL A 116 21.53 17.16 -2.98
C VAL A 116 21.28 18.45 -2.21
N SER A 117 22.31 18.96 -1.55
CA SER A 117 22.30 20.27 -0.93
C SER A 117 23.38 21.13 -1.54
N VAL A 118 23.02 22.37 -1.88
CA VAL A 118 23.94 23.35 -2.42
C VAL A 118 23.87 24.63 -1.58
N ASN A 119 25.02 25.09 -1.13
CA ASN A 119 25.17 26.37 -0.45
C ASN A 119 26.23 27.17 -1.18
N TRP A 120 25.82 28.31 -1.73
CA TRP A 120 26.72 29.24 -2.43
C TRP A 120 26.71 30.58 -1.73
N LYS A 121 27.92 31.05 -1.39
CA LYS A 121 28.12 32.37 -0.77
C LYS A 121 29.13 33.14 -1.60
N LYS A 122 28.76 34.36 -1.96
CA LYS A 122 29.65 35.26 -2.69
C LYS A 122 29.50 36.69 -2.23
N GLN A 123 30.65 37.31 -2.02
CA GLN A 123 30.73 38.73 -1.78
C GLN A 123 31.07 39.48 -3.06
N PHE A 124 30.28 40.48 -3.39
CA PHE A 124 30.45 41.36 -4.53
C PHE A 124 30.85 42.76 -4.03
N GLY A 125 32.13 43.07 -4.14
CA GLY A 125 32.67 44.31 -3.59
C GLY A 125 32.67 44.32 -2.04
N LYS A 126 32.47 45.50 -1.44
CA LYS A 126 32.45 45.66 0.02
C LYS A 126 31.07 45.64 0.63
N ASP A 127 30.03 45.91 -0.17
CA ASP A 127 28.69 46.21 0.33
C ASP A 127 27.65 45.15 0.04
N TRP A 128 27.94 44.19 -0.85
CA TRP A 128 26.98 43.16 -1.25
C TRP A 128 27.47 41.74 -0.96
N GLN A 129 26.67 40.98 -0.23
CA GLN A 129 26.87 39.57 -0.02
C GLN A 129 25.60 38.80 -0.49
N VAL A 130 25.80 37.80 -1.32
CA VAL A 130 24.73 36.89 -1.78
C VAL A 130 24.96 35.53 -1.15
N ASP A 131 23.92 34.99 -0.53
CA ASP A 131 23.87 33.63 0.03
C ASP A 131 22.70 32.92 -0.62
N PHE A 132 22.98 31.85 -1.35
CA PHE A 132 21.97 30.96 -1.96
C PHE A 132 22.07 29.57 -1.33
N ARG A 133 20.93 29.05 -0.90
CA ARG A 133 20.81 27.70 -0.38
C ARG A 133 19.68 26.98 -1.11
N GLY A 134 19.96 25.78 -1.58
CA GLY A 134 18.99 24.91 -2.21
C GLY A 134 19.20 23.47 -1.77
N ASN A 135 18.10 22.73 -1.64
CA ASN A 135 18.13 21.30 -1.42
C ASN A 135 17.13 20.62 -2.36
N PHE A 136 17.49 19.45 -2.81
CA PHE A 136 16.65 18.60 -3.63
C PHE A 136 16.73 17.18 -3.12
N THR A 137 15.58 16.55 -2.91
CA THR A 137 15.48 15.14 -2.50
C THR A 137 14.61 14.41 -3.52
N TYR A 138 15.10 13.29 -3.99
CA TYR A 138 14.34 12.33 -4.78
C TYR A 138 14.26 11.01 -4.03
N ASN A 139 13.06 10.50 -3.84
CA ASN A 139 12.82 9.24 -3.14
C ASN A 139 11.81 8.39 -3.92
N ARG A 140 12.12 7.11 -4.08
CA ARG A 140 11.24 6.11 -4.66
C ARG A 140 11.18 4.89 -3.75
N ASN A 141 9.99 4.56 -3.32
CA ASN A 141 9.72 3.33 -2.59
C ASN A 141 8.87 2.38 -3.44
N GLU A 142 9.04 1.09 -3.26
CA GLU A 142 8.27 0.08 -3.96
C GLU A 142 8.19 -1.22 -3.16
N TYR A 143 7.06 -1.91 -3.29
CA TYR A 143 6.95 -3.28 -2.82
C TYR A 143 7.81 -4.20 -3.68
N LYS A 144 8.71 -4.97 -3.07
CA LYS A 144 9.43 -6.06 -3.74
C LYS A 144 8.69 -7.37 -3.61
N PHE A 145 8.02 -7.55 -2.49
CA PHE A 145 7.10 -8.66 -2.29
C PHE A 145 5.91 -8.20 -1.44
N SER A 146 4.72 -8.48 -1.95
CA SER A 146 3.44 -8.39 -1.25
C SER A 146 2.69 -9.69 -1.48
N ASP A 147 2.08 -10.26 -0.43
CA ASP A 147 1.30 -11.50 -0.55
C ASP A 147 -0.05 -11.21 -1.22
N GLU A 148 -0.02 -11.08 -2.53
CA GLU A 148 -1.15 -10.72 -3.34
C GLU A 148 -1.89 -11.96 -3.88
N PRO A 149 -3.22 -11.92 -4.02
CA PRO A 149 -3.93 -12.90 -4.81
C PRO A 149 -3.52 -12.80 -6.28
N ASN A 150 -3.77 -13.85 -7.04
CA ASN A 150 -3.53 -13.80 -8.48
C ASN A 150 -4.59 -12.91 -9.14
N TYR A 151 -4.22 -11.66 -9.43
CA TYR A 151 -5.10 -10.72 -10.11
C TYR A 151 -5.11 -10.97 -11.63
N PRO A 152 -6.27 -10.82 -12.29
CA PRO A 152 -6.37 -10.97 -13.74
C PRO A 152 -5.61 -9.87 -14.49
N TYR A 153 -5.46 -8.69 -13.89
CA TYR A 153 -4.86 -7.53 -14.53
C TYR A 153 -3.62 -7.03 -13.78
N VAL A 154 -2.57 -6.71 -14.53
CA VAL A 154 -1.29 -6.23 -13.98
C VAL A 154 -1.41 -4.92 -13.21
N TRP A 155 -2.36 -4.05 -13.57
CA TRP A 155 -2.55 -2.78 -12.84
C TRP A 155 -3.12 -2.96 -11.43
N GLN A 156 -3.72 -4.09 -11.12
CA GLN A 156 -4.24 -4.43 -9.78
C GLN A 156 -3.14 -4.88 -8.81
N THR A 157 -1.97 -5.30 -9.33
CA THR A 157 -0.86 -5.76 -8.49
C THR A 157 -0.18 -4.61 -7.76
N GLU A 158 0.34 -4.88 -6.55
CA GLU A 158 1.12 -3.94 -5.74
C GLU A 158 2.64 -4.14 -5.91
N THR A 159 3.07 -5.35 -6.25
CA THR A 159 4.48 -5.72 -6.41
C THR A 159 5.15 -4.87 -7.51
N ASN A 160 6.33 -4.35 -7.22
CA ASN A 160 7.10 -3.39 -8.02
C ASN A 160 6.42 -2.03 -8.25
N LYS A 161 5.46 -1.68 -7.40
CA LYS A 161 4.77 -0.38 -7.44
C LYS A 161 4.96 0.39 -6.13
N PRO A 162 4.80 1.72 -6.15
CA PRO A 162 4.93 2.55 -4.95
C PRO A 162 3.97 2.14 -3.84
N LEU A 163 4.42 2.24 -2.57
CA LEU A 163 3.63 1.85 -1.40
C LEU A 163 2.31 2.63 -1.27
N ASN A 164 2.34 3.91 -1.60
CA ASN A 164 1.19 4.81 -1.45
C ASN A 164 0.62 5.21 -2.81
N ARG A 165 0.49 4.25 -3.71
CA ARG A 165 -0.08 4.50 -5.03
C ARG A 165 -1.57 4.81 -4.91
N LEU A 166 -1.96 5.95 -5.44
CA LEU A 166 -3.38 6.25 -5.64
C LEU A 166 -3.87 5.49 -6.87
N THR A 167 -4.94 4.76 -6.70
CA THR A 167 -5.64 4.06 -7.78
C THR A 167 -7.03 4.65 -7.92
N GLY A 168 -7.52 4.74 -9.15
CA GLY A 168 -8.84 5.28 -9.44
C GLY A 168 -9.15 5.13 -10.92
N TYR A 169 -10.37 5.48 -11.27
CA TYR A 169 -10.82 5.49 -12.65
C TYR A 169 -10.20 6.65 -13.42
N VAL A 170 -9.93 6.46 -14.71
CA VAL A 170 -9.38 7.50 -15.58
C VAL A 170 -10.53 8.31 -16.14
N ALA A 171 -10.65 9.57 -15.72
CA ALA A 171 -11.66 10.49 -16.23
C ALA A 171 -11.30 11.00 -17.64
N GLU A 172 -12.26 10.97 -18.57
CA GLU A 172 -12.09 11.50 -19.94
C GLU A 172 -12.87 12.79 -20.18
N GLY A 173 -13.55 13.29 -19.17
CA GLY A 173 -14.33 14.52 -19.21
C GLY A 173 -15.71 14.34 -18.61
N LEU A 174 -16.67 15.17 -19.04
CA LEU A 174 -18.05 15.10 -18.59
C LEU A 174 -18.95 14.68 -19.76
N PHE A 175 -20.02 13.96 -19.46
CA PHE A 175 -21.05 13.67 -20.45
C PHE A 175 -21.77 14.94 -20.89
N SER A 176 -21.85 15.18 -22.19
CA SER A 176 -22.53 16.35 -22.76
C SER A 176 -24.01 16.11 -23.03
N SER A 177 -24.42 14.86 -23.24
CA SER A 177 -25.78 14.50 -23.60
C SER A 177 -26.14 13.07 -23.19
N GLN A 178 -27.45 12.78 -23.16
CA GLN A 178 -27.94 11.41 -22.94
C GLN A 178 -27.54 10.46 -24.07
N GLU A 179 -27.43 10.99 -25.31
CA GLU A 179 -26.99 10.18 -26.45
C GLU A 179 -25.56 9.72 -26.31
N GLU A 180 -24.66 10.58 -25.78
CA GLU A 180 -23.28 10.21 -25.47
C GLU A 180 -23.23 9.12 -24.42
N ILE A 181 -24.02 9.21 -23.36
CA ILE A 181 -24.11 8.18 -22.30
C ILE A 181 -24.54 6.83 -22.87
N ASN A 182 -25.56 6.83 -23.75
CA ASN A 182 -26.07 5.59 -24.34
C ASN A 182 -25.07 4.87 -25.26
N ASN A 183 -24.10 5.63 -25.80
CA ASN A 183 -23.03 5.11 -26.66
C ASN A 183 -21.71 4.90 -25.93
N TRP A 184 -21.65 5.18 -24.60
CA TRP A 184 -20.46 5.00 -23.78
C TRP A 184 -20.48 3.66 -23.07
N PRO A 185 -19.33 3.09 -22.68
CA PRO A 185 -19.28 1.90 -21.80
C PRO A 185 -20.13 2.06 -20.55
N ASP A 186 -20.77 0.97 -20.14
CA ASP A 186 -21.68 0.99 -18.99
C ASP A 186 -20.94 1.29 -17.69
N GLN A 187 -21.26 2.39 -17.02
CA GLN A 187 -20.71 2.75 -15.72
C GLN A 187 -21.77 2.74 -14.58
N THR A 188 -22.89 2.06 -14.78
CA THR A 188 -23.95 1.96 -13.76
C THR A 188 -23.49 1.24 -12.49
N GLN A 189 -22.46 0.38 -12.60
CA GLN A 189 -21.86 -0.34 -11.46
C GLN A 189 -21.14 0.60 -10.48
N LEU A 190 -20.82 1.83 -10.86
CA LEU A 190 -20.21 2.82 -9.98
C LEU A 190 -21.18 3.45 -8.97
N GLY A 191 -22.45 3.04 -8.97
CA GLY A 191 -23.43 3.39 -7.93
C GLY A 191 -24.72 4.02 -8.42
N SER A 192 -24.73 4.73 -9.55
CA SER A 192 -25.93 5.35 -10.12
C SER A 192 -25.91 5.36 -11.64
N LYS A 193 -27.08 5.53 -12.25
CA LYS A 193 -27.15 5.77 -13.69
C LYS A 193 -26.55 7.13 -14.00
N PRO A 194 -25.61 7.21 -14.95
CA PRO A 194 -25.00 8.48 -15.31
C PRO A 194 -26.02 9.44 -15.96
N MET A 195 -25.80 10.73 -15.75
CA MET A 195 -26.57 11.82 -16.32
C MET A 195 -25.65 12.80 -17.06
N PRO A 196 -26.17 13.61 -17.98
CA PRO A 196 -25.39 14.70 -18.57
C PRO A 196 -24.81 15.61 -17.49
N GLY A 197 -23.48 15.84 -17.55
CA GLY A 197 -22.73 16.56 -16.53
C GLY A 197 -21.94 15.67 -15.58
N ASP A 198 -22.21 14.37 -15.53
CA ASP A 198 -21.40 13.43 -14.76
C ASP A 198 -20.07 13.12 -15.45
N ILE A 199 -19.10 12.63 -14.66
CA ILE A 199 -17.78 12.26 -15.17
C ILE A 199 -17.91 10.98 -16.00
N LYS A 200 -17.37 10.99 -17.21
CA LYS A 200 -17.18 9.80 -18.02
C LYS A 200 -15.82 9.19 -17.79
N TYR A 201 -15.80 7.90 -17.50
CA TYR A 201 -14.59 7.15 -17.23
C TYR A 201 -14.21 6.29 -18.43
N ARG A 202 -12.90 6.03 -18.55
CA ARG A 202 -12.34 5.20 -19.60
C ARG A 202 -12.53 3.73 -19.27
N ASP A 203 -13.07 2.99 -20.22
CA ASP A 203 -12.95 1.54 -20.27
C ASP A 203 -11.51 1.16 -20.63
N ILE A 204 -10.78 0.53 -19.69
CA ILE A 204 -9.34 0.25 -19.81
C ILE A 204 -9.11 -1.10 -20.50
N ASP A 205 -9.98 -2.07 -20.28
CA ASP A 205 -9.85 -3.43 -20.81
C ASP A 205 -10.73 -3.71 -22.04
N GLY A 206 -11.63 -2.80 -22.37
CA GLY A 206 -12.46 -2.87 -23.57
C GLY A 206 -13.61 -3.87 -23.47
N ASP A 207 -14.06 -4.19 -22.26
CA ASP A 207 -15.15 -5.13 -22.02
C ASP A 207 -16.55 -4.50 -22.15
N GLY A 208 -16.62 -3.16 -22.31
CA GLY A 208 -17.85 -2.40 -22.44
C GLY A 208 -18.47 -1.94 -21.11
N ALA A 209 -17.77 -2.11 -19.99
CA ALA A 209 -18.16 -1.67 -18.65
C ALA A 209 -17.02 -0.94 -17.93
N ILE A 210 -17.36 -0.15 -16.87
CA ILE A 210 -16.38 0.56 -16.05
C ILE A 210 -16.34 -0.06 -14.66
#